data_aa6076f4cc4311585fbbc8d8179c4314
#
_entry.id   aa6076f4cc4311585fbbc8d8179c4314
#
_cell.length_a   1.000
_cell.length_b   1.000
_cell.length_c   1.000
_cell.angle_alpha   90.00
_cell.angle_beta   90.00
_cell.angle_gamma   90.00
#
_symmetry.space_group_name_H-M   'P 1'
#
loop_
_entity.id
_entity.type
_entity.pdbx_description
1 polymer ?
#
loop_
_entity_poly.entity_id
_entity_poly.type
_entity_poly.pdbx_seq_one_letter_code
_entity_poly.pdbx_strand_id
1 'polypeptide(L)'
;MADRADRTRWTAPLRRRRGPGWAEQTPTWRAARPALIADALKRASARPSGNWFVVGASRDVRPGSPCGRTVGGVEVVLWRSRSGDLRAGSGVCPHLGAPLRDSRVVCGTLVCHWHGLALDGSPFAGWQPYPAHDDGVLVWVRLDAVGGEEPSDQPVVPARPATATGVDAVFTAAGRCEPQDVVANRLDPWHGSWFHPYSFVDLTVAREPQGDTDDAFVVDVSFRVAGRLVVPVRAEFTAPEPRTVVMRITDGEGATSVVETHATPLTAADAQRPRTAVIEAVVAASDRRGFALARAAAPVLRPLMRRTAGRLWRDDLAYAERRWALRSTGRFPG
;
A
#
# COMPACT_ATOMS: atom_id res chain seq x y z
N MET A 1 -25.28 -0.34 22.33
CA MET A 1 -25.55 -1.80 22.18
C MET A 1 -26.10 -2.00 20.77
N ALA A 2 -25.24 -2.06 19.76
CA ALA A 2 -25.63 -2.31 18.38
C ALA A 2 -25.77 -3.81 18.15
N ASP A 3 -26.85 -4.12 17.54
CA ASP A 3 -27.52 -5.37 17.31
C ASP A 3 -26.59 -6.51 16.84
N ARG A 4 -26.37 -7.49 17.71
CA ARG A 4 -25.72 -8.78 17.44
C ARG A 4 -26.57 -9.73 16.57
N ALA A 5 -27.80 -9.37 16.24
CA ALA A 5 -28.78 -10.25 15.62
C ALA A 5 -28.65 -10.44 14.10
N ASP A 6 -27.89 -9.59 13.40
CA ASP A 6 -27.80 -9.68 11.93
C ASP A 6 -26.55 -10.44 11.41
N ARG A 7 -25.64 -10.87 12.31
CA ARG A 7 -24.44 -11.68 11.95
C ARG A 7 -24.75 -13.13 11.56
N THR A 8 -25.96 -13.62 11.81
CA THR A 8 -26.35 -15.00 11.53
C THR A 8 -26.83 -15.24 10.09
N ARG A 9 -26.98 -14.20 9.28
CA ARG A 9 -27.48 -14.33 7.89
C ARG A 9 -26.47 -14.84 6.86
N TRP A 10 -25.19 -14.96 7.19
CA TRP A 10 -24.15 -15.36 6.24
C TRP A 10 -23.63 -16.78 6.54
N THR A 11 -24.47 -17.78 6.37
CA THR A 11 -24.10 -19.19 6.61
C THR A 11 -23.08 -19.74 5.60
N ALA A 12 -22.95 -19.12 4.41
CA ALA A 12 -21.91 -19.45 3.43
C ALA A 12 -21.29 -18.17 2.85
N PRO A 13 -19.94 -18.01 2.89
CA PRO A 13 -19.28 -16.82 2.33
C PRO A 13 -19.38 -16.76 0.81
N LEU A 14 -19.43 -17.91 0.15
CA LEU A 14 -19.50 -18.02 -1.30
C LEU A 14 -20.94 -17.97 -1.79
N ARG A 15 -21.21 -17.12 -2.76
CA ARG A 15 -22.49 -17.03 -3.45
C ARG A 15 -22.31 -17.24 -4.93
N ARG A 16 -23.32 -17.82 -5.59
CA ARG A 16 -23.38 -17.90 -7.05
C ARG A 16 -24.01 -16.62 -7.58
N ARG A 17 -23.21 -15.83 -8.25
CA ARG A 17 -23.65 -14.59 -8.91
C ARG A 17 -24.69 -14.88 -10.01
N ARG A 18 -25.79 -14.11 -10.00
CA ARG A 18 -26.86 -14.15 -11.02
C ARG A 18 -26.97 -12.87 -11.82
N GLY A 19 -26.11 -11.89 -11.53
CA GLY A 19 -26.09 -10.56 -12.15
C GLY A 19 -25.70 -10.57 -13.64
N PRO A 20 -25.83 -9.41 -14.31
CA PRO A 20 -25.57 -9.23 -15.74
C PRO A 20 -24.12 -9.52 -16.12
N GLY A 21 -23.88 -9.73 -17.41
CA GLY A 21 -22.53 -9.79 -17.98
C GLY A 21 -21.80 -8.45 -17.84
N TRP A 22 -20.50 -8.42 -18.20
CA TRP A 22 -19.70 -7.18 -18.10
C TRP A 22 -20.30 -6.03 -18.92
N ALA A 23 -20.71 -6.28 -20.16
CA ALA A 23 -21.26 -5.25 -21.05
C ALA A 23 -22.69 -4.81 -20.70
N GLU A 24 -23.38 -5.57 -19.86
CA GLU A 24 -24.78 -5.34 -19.49
C GLU A 24 -24.91 -4.65 -18.11
N GLN A 25 -23.80 -4.48 -17.39
CA GLN A 25 -23.82 -3.79 -16.10
C GLN A 25 -24.12 -2.30 -16.25
N THR A 26 -24.71 -1.70 -15.24
CA THR A 26 -25.01 -0.26 -15.24
C THR A 26 -23.73 0.57 -15.33
N PRO A 27 -23.58 1.48 -16.31
CA PRO A 27 -22.42 2.35 -16.40
C PRO A 27 -22.25 3.26 -15.16
N THR A 28 -21.01 3.35 -14.66
CA THR A 28 -20.69 4.12 -13.44
C THR A 28 -20.15 5.53 -13.70
N TRP A 29 -19.89 5.91 -14.94
CA TRP A 29 -19.22 7.16 -15.32
C TRP A 29 -19.96 8.44 -14.82
N ARG A 30 -21.28 8.38 -14.67
CA ARG A 30 -22.06 9.54 -14.14
C ARG A 30 -21.85 9.76 -12.67
N ALA A 31 -21.62 8.69 -11.91
CA ALA A 31 -21.32 8.74 -10.48
C ALA A 31 -19.83 9.00 -10.21
N ALA A 32 -18.95 8.50 -11.06
CA ALA A 32 -17.49 8.70 -11.01
C ALA A 32 -17.10 10.13 -11.42
N ARG A 33 -17.56 11.12 -10.66
CA ARG A 33 -17.35 12.56 -10.95
C ARG A 33 -15.89 12.93 -10.71
N PRO A 34 -15.17 13.50 -11.70
CA PRO A 34 -13.76 13.89 -11.54
C PRO A 34 -13.53 14.83 -10.35
N ALA A 35 -14.44 15.81 -10.14
CA ALA A 35 -14.36 16.76 -9.03
C ALA A 35 -14.38 16.07 -7.66
N LEU A 36 -15.20 15.03 -7.48
CA LEU A 36 -15.28 14.29 -6.22
C LEU A 36 -13.98 13.55 -5.89
N ILE A 37 -13.36 12.94 -6.90
CA ILE A 37 -12.05 12.26 -6.77
C ILE A 37 -10.96 13.30 -6.49
N ALA A 38 -10.99 14.45 -7.19
CA ALA A 38 -10.04 15.54 -7.00
C ALA A 38 -10.14 16.15 -5.59
N ASP A 39 -11.36 16.35 -5.07
CA ASP A 39 -11.59 16.85 -3.72
C ASP A 39 -11.10 15.86 -2.64
N ALA A 40 -11.35 14.56 -2.82
CA ALA A 40 -10.83 13.53 -1.93
C ALA A 40 -9.30 13.50 -1.94
N LEU A 41 -8.68 13.59 -3.12
CA LEU A 41 -7.23 13.67 -3.28
C LEU A 41 -6.66 14.94 -2.61
N LYS A 42 -7.32 16.08 -2.77
CA LYS A 42 -6.91 17.34 -2.14
C LYS A 42 -6.92 17.23 -0.61
N ARG A 43 -7.97 16.65 -0.03
CA ARG A 43 -8.04 16.40 1.42
C ARG A 43 -6.94 15.44 1.89
N ALA A 44 -6.70 14.34 1.16
CA ALA A 44 -5.61 13.42 1.45
C ALA A 44 -4.25 14.15 1.44
N SER A 45 -3.99 14.97 0.41
CA SER A 45 -2.74 15.71 0.24
C SER A 45 -2.51 16.79 1.31
N ALA A 46 -3.56 17.26 1.97
CA ALA A 46 -3.46 18.25 3.05
C ALA A 46 -3.11 17.63 4.43
N ARG A 47 -3.10 16.32 4.54
CA ARG A 47 -2.77 15.62 5.78
C ARG A 47 -1.27 15.48 5.95
N PRO A 48 -0.75 15.57 7.19
CA PRO A 48 0.67 15.37 7.42
C PRO A 48 1.06 13.89 7.26
N SER A 49 2.20 13.63 6.66
CA SER A 49 2.85 12.31 6.63
C SER A 49 3.99 12.21 7.65
N GLY A 50 4.42 13.34 8.22
CA GLY A 50 5.58 13.42 9.10
C GLY A 50 6.89 12.99 8.43
N ASN A 51 6.98 13.11 7.10
CA ASN A 51 8.13 12.72 6.26
C ASN A 51 8.40 11.19 6.23
N TRP A 52 7.45 10.37 6.65
CA TRP A 52 7.59 8.92 6.61
C TRP A 52 7.20 8.34 5.26
N PHE A 53 8.00 7.38 4.78
CA PHE A 53 7.80 6.67 3.52
C PHE A 53 7.84 5.17 3.75
N VAL A 54 6.85 4.44 3.25
CA VAL A 54 6.92 2.98 3.17
C VAL A 54 7.94 2.59 2.10
N VAL A 55 8.83 1.68 2.43
CA VAL A 55 9.91 1.28 1.52
C VAL A 55 9.90 -0.22 1.18
N GLY A 56 9.01 -1.00 1.76
CA GLY A 56 8.84 -2.40 1.44
C GLY A 56 8.25 -3.24 2.57
N ALA A 57 8.24 -4.56 2.38
CA ALA A 57 7.80 -5.50 3.39
C ALA A 57 8.85 -5.67 4.49
N SER A 58 8.41 -5.77 5.75
CA SER A 58 9.29 -6.07 6.90
C SER A 58 10.13 -7.33 6.67
N ARG A 59 9.55 -8.36 6.09
CA ARG A 59 10.21 -9.65 5.78
C ARG A 59 11.27 -9.58 4.69
N ASP A 60 11.30 -8.52 3.87
CA ASP A 60 12.32 -8.33 2.83
C ASP A 60 13.66 -7.89 3.43
N VAL A 61 13.64 -7.26 4.61
CA VAL A 61 14.84 -6.89 5.35
C VAL A 61 15.27 -8.07 6.23
N ARG A 62 16.13 -8.93 5.66
CA ARG A 62 16.57 -10.17 6.30
C ARG A 62 17.79 -9.96 7.18
N PRO A 63 17.93 -10.72 8.27
CA PRO A 63 19.19 -10.77 9.00
C PRO A 63 20.35 -11.18 8.07
N GLY A 64 21.51 -10.56 8.26
CA GLY A 64 22.73 -10.89 7.50
C GLY A 64 22.84 -10.26 6.11
N SER A 65 21.80 -9.58 5.61
CA SER A 65 21.82 -8.95 4.27
C SER A 65 21.26 -7.52 4.33
N PRO A 66 21.92 -6.55 3.69
CA PRO A 66 21.36 -5.23 3.52
C PRO A 66 20.24 -5.24 2.46
N CYS A 67 19.33 -4.30 2.56
CA CYS A 67 18.22 -4.09 1.65
C CYS A 67 18.27 -2.65 1.13
N GLY A 68 18.61 -2.46 -0.16
CA GLY A 68 18.64 -1.14 -0.78
C GLY A 68 17.28 -0.69 -1.26
N ARG A 69 16.98 0.59 -1.10
CA ARG A 69 15.77 1.25 -1.62
C ARG A 69 16.14 2.63 -2.15
N THR A 70 15.22 3.23 -2.90
CA THR A 70 15.32 4.63 -3.35
C THR A 70 14.03 5.33 -3.01
N VAL A 71 14.10 6.52 -2.44
CA VAL A 71 12.95 7.36 -2.09
C VAL A 71 13.28 8.80 -2.48
N GLY A 72 12.47 9.41 -3.34
CA GLY A 72 12.69 10.79 -3.78
C GLY A 72 14.07 11.05 -4.41
N GLY A 73 14.67 10.03 -5.06
CA GLY A 73 16.03 10.10 -5.59
C GLY A 73 17.13 9.79 -4.57
N VAL A 74 16.80 9.65 -3.28
CA VAL A 74 17.77 9.32 -2.21
C VAL A 74 17.96 7.83 -2.10
N GLU A 75 19.20 7.35 -2.17
CA GLU A 75 19.53 5.95 -1.88
C GLU A 75 19.45 5.69 -0.37
N VAL A 76 18.72 4.66 -0.02
CA VAL A 76 18.53 4.20 1.37
C VAL A 76 18.98 2.76 1.49
N VAL A 77 19.70 2.44 2.57
CA VAL A 77 20.02 1.07 2.96
C VAL A 77 19.33 0.75 4.28
N LEU A 78 18.71 -0.44 4.33
CA LEU A 78 18.10 -0.99 5.54
C LEU A 78 18.80 -2.30 5.90
N TRP A 79 18.89 -2.59 7.19
CA TRP A 79 19.41 -3.88 7.69
C TRP A 79 18.84 -4.19 9.07
N ARG A 80 19.06 -5.42 9.54
CA ARG A 80 18.73 -5.83 10.90
C ARG A 80 19.96 -5.77 11.81
N SER A 81 19.82 -5.15 12.97
CA SER A 81 20.80 -5.22 14.06
C SER A 81 20.93 -6.67 14.59
N ARG A 82 21.85 -6.91 15.49
CA ARG A 82 22.01 -8.23 16.16
C ARG A 82 20.77 -8.62 16.99
N SER A 83 20.07 -7.65 17.57
CA SER A 83 18.80 -7.84 18.28
C SER A 83 17.59 -8.03 17.36
N GLY A 84 17.75 -7.82 16.03
CA GLY A 84 16.67 -7.89 15.07
C GLY A 84 16.00 -6.54 14.76
N ASP A 85 16.43 -5.45 15.45
CA ASP A 85 15.88 -4.13 15.22
C ASP A 85 16.19 -3.62 13.83
N LEU A 86 15.22 -2.92 13.22
CA LEU A 86 15.41 -2.28 11.93
C LEU A 86 16.36 -1.09 12.07
N ARG A 87 17.33 -1.01 11.17
CA ARG A 87 18.25 0.13 11.00
C ARG A 87 18.11 0.64 9.56
N ALA A 88 18.26 1.94 9.39
CA ALA A 88 18.29 2.58 8.08
C ALA A 88 19.30 3.73 8.05
N GLY A 89 19.76 4.07 6.85
CA GLY A 89 20.63 5.22 6.63
C GLY A 89 20.88 5.45 5.15
N SER A 90 21.76 6.42 4.83
CA SER A 90 22.16 6.67 3.44
C SER A 90 22.70 5.40 2.80
N GLY A 91 22.23 5.11 1.57
CA GLY A 91 22.72 3.99 0.77
C GLY A 91 24.12 4.19 0.20
N VAL A 92 24.70 5.38 0.39
CA VAL A 92 26.03 5.78 -0.10
C VAL A 92 27.04 5.69 1.04
N CYS A 93 28.11 4.93 0.86
CA CYS A 93 29.17 4.79 1.85
C CYS A 93 29.91 6.15 2.03
N PRO A 94 30.07 6.64 3.28
CA PRO A 94 30.69 7.93 3.55
C PRO A 94 32.21 7.98 3.24
N HIS A 95 32.83 6.84 3.02
CA HIS A 95 34.27 6.79 2.69
C HIS A 95 34.51 7.23 1.24
N LEU A 96 34.08 6.45 0.25
CA LEU A 96 34.29 6.70 -1.18
C LEU A 96 33.05 6.40 -2.05
N GLY A 97 31.84 6.49 -1.48
CA GLY A 97 30.60 6.41 -2.25
C GLY A 97 30.16 5.01 -2.68
N ALA A 98 30.72 3.93 -2.10
CA ALA A 98 30.27 2.59 -2.43
C ALA A 98 28.77 2.40 -2.19
N PRO A 99 28.04 1.66 -3.06
CA PRO A 99 26.62 1.36 -2.84
C PRO A 99 26.47 0.36 -1.68
N LEU A 100 25.96 0.82 -0.55
CA LEU A 100 25.85 -0.01 0.67
C LEU A 100 24.84 -1.16 0.52
N ARG A 101 23.94 -1.12 -0.46
CA ARG A 101 23.03 -2.25 -0.79
C ARG A 101 23.78 -3.53 -1.20
N ASP A 102 25.00 -3.40 -1.75
CA ASP A 102 25.82 -4.51 -2.22
C ASP A 102 26.80 -5.00 -1.13
N SER A 103 26.72 -4.43 0.07
CA SER A 103 27.55 -4.72 1.24
C SER A 103 27.09 -5.98 1.99
N ARG A 104 27.59 -6.21 3.19
CA ARG A 104 27.21 -7.35 4.05
C ARG A 104 26.83 -6.88 5.43
N VAL A 105 25.98 -7.65 6.10
CA VAL A 105 25.67 -7.45 7.51
C VAL A 105 26.34 -8.56 8.31
N VAL A 106 27.28 -8.20 9.18
CA VAL A 106 28.03 -9.13 10.02
C VAL A 106 27.73 -8.83 11.47
N CYS A 107 27.16 -9.78 12.20
CA CYS A 107 26.74 -9.60 13.59
C CYS A 107 25.88 -8.35 13.84
N GLY A 108 25.02 -7.97 12.85
CA GLY A 108 24.14 -6.81 12.95
C GLY A 108 24.77 -5.49 12.53
N THR A 109 26.04 -5.47 12.14
CA THR A 109 26.77 -4.30 11.64
C THR A 109 26.87 -4.37 10.11
N LEU A 110 26.55 -3.27 9.45
CA LEU A 110 26.67 -3.12 7.99
C LEU A 110 28.14 -2.86 7.64
N VAL A 111 28.78 -3.77 6.89
CA VAL A 111 30.19 -3.69 6.52
C VAL A 111 30.33 -3.42 5.03
N CYS A 112 30.82 -2.24 4.68
CA CYS A 112 31.01 -1.81 3.30
C CYS A 112 31.96 -2.77 2.56
N HIS A 113 31.54 -3.25 1.40
CA HIS A 113 32.27 -4.27 0.64
C HIS A 113 33.53 -3.75 -0.07
N TRP A 114 33.70 -2.42 -0.19
CA TRP A 114 34.90 -1.88 -0.83
C TRP A 114 36.10 -1.88 0.12
N HIS A 115 35.97 -1.36 1.35
CA HIS A 115 37.11 -1.17 2.26
C HIS A 115 36.82 -1.61 3.70
N GLY A 116 35.73 -2.32 3.96
CA GLY A 116 35.45 -2.87 5.27
C GLY A 116 34.97 -1.85 6.31
N LEU A 117 34.58 -0.61 5.90
CA LEU A 117 34.00 0.35 6.83
C LEU A 117 32.76 -0.26 7.49
N ALA A 118 32.76 -0.28 8.82
CA ALA A 118 31.67 -0.81 9.63
C ALA A 118 30.73 0.31 10.09
N LEU A 119 29.43 0.16 9.83
CA LEU A 119 28.37 1.08 10.21
C LEU A 119 27.38 0.33 11.10
N ASP A 120 27.34 0.66 12.38
CA ASP A 120 26.49 0.00 13.38
C ASP A 120 25.12 0.69 13.56
N GLY A 121 24.90 1.80 12.85
CA GLY A 121 23.71 2.66 12.98
C GLY A 121 23.95 3.92 13.78
N SER A 122 25.20 4.17 14.22
CA SER A 122 25.60 5.44 14.80
C SER A 122 26.09 6.42 13.72
N PRO A 123 26.01 7.75 13.94
CA PRO A 123 26.58 8.74 13.04
C PRO A 123 28.09 8.53 12.82
N PHE A 124 28.54 8.67 11.57
CA PHE A 124 29.98 8.53 11.24
C PHE A 124 30.37 9.42 10.04
N ALA A 125 31.36 10.29 10.22
CA ALA A 125 31.95 11.10 9.14
C ALA A 125 30.90 11.79 8.22
N GLY A 126 29.87 12.40 8.80
CA GLY A 126 28.76 13.03 8.05
C GLY A 126 27.66 12.07 7.59
N TRP A 127 27.88 10.77 7.65
CA TRP A 127 26.81 9.79 7.44
C TRP A 127 25.88 9.74 8.67
N GLN A 128 24.59 9.86 8.42
CA GLN A 128 23.58 9.84 9.49
C GLN A 128 22.63 8.64 9.29
N PRO A 129 22.28 7.94 10.38
CA PRO A 129 21.18 6.98 10.34
C PRO A 129 19.86 7.74 10.09
N TYR A 130 18.94 7.11 9.40
CA TYR A 130 17.58 7.61 9.24
C TYR A 130 16.67 6.98 10.29
N PRO A 131 15.70 7.74 10.87
CA PRO A 131 14.65 7.14 11.65
C PRO A 131 13.93 6.07 10.83
N ALA A 132 13.77 4.90 11.45
CA ALA A 132 13.16 3.74 10.80
C ALA A 132 12.12 3.10 11.72
N HIS A 133 11.04 2.62 11.16
CA HIS A 133 9.96 1.97 11.89
C HIS A 133 9.60 0.65 11.19
N ASP A 134 9.38 -0.40 11.97
CA ASP A 134 8.91 -1.71 11.52
C ASP A 134 7.61 -2.03 12.23
N ASP A 135 6.51 -2.04 11.49
CA ASP A 135 5.19 -2.35 12.02
C ASP A 135 4.83 -3.85 11.95
N GLY A 136 5.82 -4.70 11.59
CA GLY A 136 5.68 -6.15 11.44
C GLY A 136 5.15 -6.60 10.07
N VAL A 137 4.60 -5.69 9.26
CA VAL A 137 4.16 -5.93 7.87
C VAL A 137 5.01 -5.13 6.91
N LEU A 138 5.16 -3.84 7.17
CA LEU A 138 5.88 -2.88 6.35
C LEU A 138 7.06 -2.27 7.12
N VAL A 139 8.04 -1.80 6.38
CA VAL A 139 9.14 -0.97 6.89
C VAL A 139 9.04 0.45 6.35
N TRP A 140 9.27 1.40 7.24
CA TRP A 140 9.15 2.83 7.02
C TRP A 140 10.47 3.51 7.29
N VAL A 141 10.76 4.56 6.53
CA VAL A 141 11.94 5.42 6.75
C VAL A 141 11.48 6.87 6.71
N ARG A 142 11.93 7.68 7.68
CA ARG A 142 11.71 9.12 7.68
C ARG A 142 12.84 9.83 6.93
N LEU A 143 12.47 10.62 5.94
CA LEU A 143 13.39 11.39 5.10
C LEU A 143 12.92 12.84 5.03
N ASP A 144 13.39 13.65 5.98
CA ASP A 144 12.94 15.04 6.16
C ASP A 144 13.29 15.91 4.95
N ALA A 145 14.43 15.68 4.32
CA ALA A 145 14.84 16.40 3.10
C ALA A 145 13.97 16.06 1.87
N VAL A 146 13.28 14.92 1.86
CA VAL A 146 12.38 14.49 0.77
C VAL A 146 10.94 14.92 1.05
N GLY A 147 10.50 14.77 2.29
CA GLY A 147 9.13 15.10 2.70
C GLY A 147 8.88 16.60 2.75
N GLY A 148 9.80 17.36 3.32
CA GLY A 148 9.77 18.83 3.36
C GLY A 148 8.67 19.42 4.25
N GLU A 149 8.10 18.62 5.15
CA GLU A 149 7.11 19.04 6.14
C GLU A 149 7.63 18.88 7.56
N GLU A 150 6.86 19.29 8.58
CA GLU A 150 7.23 19.07 9.98
C GLU A 150 7.32 17.57 10.27
N PRO A 151 8.46 17.09 10.76
CA PRO A 151 8.65 15.66 11.00
C PRO A 151 7.85 15.16 12.21
N SER A 152 7.28 13.97 12.12
CA SER A 152 6.66 13.28 13.25
C SER A 152 7.56 12.17 13.80
N ASP A 153 7.41 11.85 15.09
CA ASP A 153 8.20 10.78 15.73
C ASP A 153 7.84 9.40 15.20
N GLN A 154 6.60 9.19 14.78
CA GLN A 154 6.09 7.91 14.30
C GLN A 154 5.33 8.10 12.99
N PRO A 155 5.32 7.08 12.10
CA PRO A 155 4.50 7.08 10.90
C PRO A 155 3.00 6.97 11.22
N VAL A 156 2.17 7.39 10.29
CA VAL A 156 0.72 7.16 10.32
C VAL A 156 0.45 5.71 9.89
N VAL A 157 0.54 4.79 10.83
CA VAL A 157 0.28 3.36 10.57
C VAL A 157 -1.23 3.10 10.62
N PRO A 158 -1.85 2.60 9.55
CA PRO A 158 -3.27 2.24 9.55
C PRO A 158 -3.58 1.15 10.58
N ALA A 159 -4.75 1.23 11.20
CA ALA A 159 -5.19 0.16 12.08
C ALA A 159 -5.41 -1.14 11.30
N ARG A 160 -4.86 -2.25 11.78
CA ARG A 160 -4.86 -3.57 11.13
C ARG A 160 -5.29 -4.67 12.09
N PRO A 161 -5.77 -5.82 11.57
CA PRO A 161 -5.79 -7.04 12.36
C PRO A 161 -4.39 -7.40 12.83
N ALA A 162 -4.29 -7.97 14.03
CA ALA A 162 -2.99 -8.41 14.54
C ALA A 162 -2.35 -9.44 13.59
N THR A 163 -1.06 -9.28 13.29
CA THR A 163 -0.32 -10.18 12.38
C THR A 163 -0.30 -11.62 12.88
N ALA A 164 -0.32 -11.81 14.22
CA ALA A 164 -0.41 -13.13 14.85
C ALA A 164 -1.72 -13.85 14.53
N THR A 165 -2.81 -13.15 14.20
CA THR A 165 -4.12 -13.71 13.89
C THR A 165 -4.51 -13.57 12.43
N GLY A 166 -3.73 -12.85 11.63
CA GLY A 166 -3.94 -12.58 10.21
C GLY A 166 -3.05 -13.39 9.27
N VAL A 167 -3.30 -13.24 7.98
CA VAL A 167 -2.39 -13.60 6.89
C VAL A 167 -2.07 -12.33 6.13
N ASP A 168 -0.80 -11.96 6.09
CA ASP A 168 -0.34 -10.78 5.38
C ASP A 168 0.39 -11.14 4.09
N ALA A 169 0.30 -10.27 3.09
CA ALA A 169 1.12 -10.32 1.88
C ALA A 169 1.41 -8.90 1.40
N VAL A 170 2.64 -8.66 0.96
CA VAL A 170 3.04 -7.38 0.40
C VAL A 170 3.47 -7.56 -1.04
N PHE A 171 2.90 -6.76 -1.93
CA PHE A 171 3.27 -6.66 -3.33
C PHE A 171 3.92 -5.30 -3.61
N THR A 172 4.88 -5.26 -4.51
CA THR A 172 5.53 -4.02 -4.93
C THR A 172 5.67 -4.00 -6.45
N ALA A 173 5.31 -2.87 -7.04
CA ALA A 173 5.54 -2.55 -8.44
C ALA A 173 5.97 -1.09 -8.57
N ALA A 174 6.38 -0.66 -9.77
CA ALA A 174 6.72 0.73 -10.04
C ALA A 174 6.13 1.18 -11.36
N GLY A 175 5.57 2.40 -11.39
CA GLY A 175 5.01 3.06 -12.55
C GLY A 175 5.67 4.39 -12.87
N ARG A 176 5.41 4.91 -14.08
CA ARG A 176 5.85 6.24 -14.57
C ARG A 176 4.77 7.28 -14.29
N CYS A 177 4.59 7.60 -13.03
CA CYS A 177 3.59 8.54 -12.54
C CYS A 177 4.07 9.18 -11.23
N GLU A 178 3.35 10.18 -10.75
CA GLU A 178 3.55 10.74 -9.42
C GLU A 178 2.70 10.00 -8.37
N PRO A 179 3.05 10.08 -7.07
CA PRO A 179 2.27 9.44 -5.99
C PRO A 179 0.78 9.77 -6.02
N GLN A 180 0.43 11.02 -6.30
CA GLN A 180 -0.96 11.49 -6.38
C GLN A 180 -1.79 10.77 -7.47
N ASP A 181 -1.16 10.25 -8.53
CA ASP A 181 -1.88 9.54 -9.59
C ASP A 181 -2.27 8.13 -9.13
N VAL A 182 -1.44 7.50 -8.31
CA VAL A 182 -1.74 6.23 -7.63
C VAL A 182 -2.85 6.43 -6.59
N VAL A 183 -2.76 7.47 -5.77
CA VAL A 183 -3.78 7.78 -4.74
C VAL A 183 -5.12 8.08 -5.41
N ALA A 184 -5.13 8.89 -6.49
CA ALA A 184 -6.36 9.20 -7.24
C ALA A 184 -7.01 7.96 -7.86
N ASN A 185 -6.23 7.00 -8.37
CA ASN A 185 -6.76 5.73 -8.85
C ASN A 185 -7.47 4.97 -7.72
N ARG A 186 -6.89 4.91 -6.52
CA ARG A 186 -7.49 4.21 -5.38
C ARG A 186 -8.69 4.94 -4.77
N LEU A 187 -8.80 6.25 -4.96
CA LEU A 187 -9.96 7.06 -4.56
C LEU A 187 -11.08 7.09 -5.62
N ASP A 188 -10.94 6.34 -6.70
CA ASP A 188 -11.97 6.08 -7.69
C ASP A 188 -12.51 4.64 -7.57
N PRO A 189 -13.45 4.34 -6.67
CA PRO A 189 -13.96 2.98 -6.54
C PRO A 189 -14.82 2.54 -7.73
N TRP A 190 -15.36 3.46 -8.53
CA TRP A 190 -16.30 3.18 -9.60
C TRP A 190 -15.69 2.40 -10.78
N HIS A 191 -14.36 2.51 -11.00
CA HIS A 191 -13.71 1.77 -12.07
C HIS A 191 -13.62 0.26 -11.78
N GLY A 192 -13.69 -0.15 -10.51
CA GLY A 192 -13.37 -1.50 -10.07
C GLY A 192 -14.10 -2.61 -10.83
N SER A 193 -15.43 -2.54 -10.98
CA SER A 193 -16.20 -3.59 -11.67
C SER A 193 -16.09 -3.52 -13.21
N TRP A 194 -15.74 -2.36 -13.74
CA TRP A 194 -15.56 -2.16 -15.19
C TRP A 194 -14.15 -2.53 -15.63
N PHE A 195 -13.15 -2.10 -14.90
CA PHE A 195 -11.75 -2.26 -15.26
C PHE A 195 -11.16 -3.60 -14.79
N HIS A 196 -11.67 -4.13 -13.64
CA HIS A 196 -11.23 -5.40 -13.07
C HIS A 196 -12.36 -6.44 -12.95
N PRO A 197 -13.11 -6.77 -14.04
CA PRO A 197 -14.26 -7.67 -13.98
C PRO A 197 -13.89 -9.10 -13.59
N TYR A 198 -12.61 -9.43 -13.62
CA TYR A 198 -12.06 -10.70 -13.15
C TYR A 198 -11.91 -10.79 -11.62
N SER A 199 -11.94 -9.65 -10.91
CA SER A 199 -11.80 -9.56 -9.45
C SER A 199 -13.03 -8.97 -8.78
N PHE A 200 -13.67 -7.96 -9.37
CA PHE A 200 -14.77 -7.22 -8.76
C PHE A 200 -16.01 -7.27 -9.65
N VAL A 201 -17.16 -7.46 -9.01
CA VAL A 201 -18.46 -7.43 -9.66
C VAL A 201 -19.51 -6.88 -8.72
N ASP A 202 -20.65 -6.47 -9.27
CA ASP A 202 -21.80 -5.95 -8.51
C ASP A 202 -21.37 -4.81 -7.55
N LEU A 203 -20.53 -3.89 -8.05
CA LEU A 203 -19.98 -2.79 -7.29
C LEU A 203 -20.96 -1.62 -7.27
N THR A 204 -21.24 -1.11 -6.08
CA THR A 204 -22.05 0.09 -5.85
C THR A 204 -21.40 0.93 -4.76
N VAL A 205 -21.21 2.22 -5.00
CA VAL A 205 -20.81 3.17 -3.98
C VAL A 205 -22.03 3.51 -3.14
N ALA A 206 -22.09 2.98 -1.92
CA ALA A 206 -23.21 3.14 -1.01
C ALA A 206 -23.17 4.51 -0.31
N ARG A 207 -21.99 5.09 -0.12
CA ARG A 207 -21.79 6.42 0.46
C ARG A 207 -20.55 7.07 -0.14
N GLU A 208 -20.71 8.34 -0.52
CA GLU A 208 -19.62 9.23 -0.94
C GLU A 208 -19.13 10.07 0.24
N PRO A 209 -17.91 10.61 0.22
CA PRO A 209 -17.43 11.56 1.21
C PRO A 209 -18.35 12.77 1.36
N GLN A 210 -18.61 13.18 2.61
CA GLN A 210 -19.48 14.31 2.94
C GLN A 210 -18.72 15.42 3.70
N GLY A 211 -17.70 16.00 3.07
CA GLY A 211 -16.89 17.08 3.65
C GLY A 211 -15.67 16.59 4.43
N ASP A 212 -15.15 17.44 5.31
CA ASP A 212 -13.84 17.24 5.95
C ASP A 212 -13.85 16.21 7.09
N THR A 213 -15.01 15.98 7.70
CA THR A 213 -15.17 15.07 8.85
C THR A 213 -15.49 13.63 8.44
N ASP A 214 -16.05 13.45 7.25
CA ASP A 214 -16.39 12.13 6.68
C ASP A 214 -15.90 12.07 5.23
N ASP A 215 -14.69 11.62 5.02
CA ASP A 215 -14.04 11.52 3.71
C ASP A 215 -13.93 10.08 3.19
N ALA A 216 -14.69 9.16 3.79
CA ALA A 216 -14.70 7.77 3.39
C ALA A 216 -15.65 7.49 2.22
N PHE A 217 -15.18 6.70 1.25
CA PHE A 217 -16.07 6.03 0.31
C PHE A 217 -16.49 4.68 0.91
N VAL A 218 -17.80 4.43 1.00
CA VAL A 218 -18.32 3.11 1.39
C VAL A 218 -18.85 2.40 0.15
N VAL A 219 -18.38 1.17 -0.07
CA VAL A 219 -18.61 0.42 -1.29
C VAL A 219 -19.16 -0.95 -0.95
N ASP A 220 -20.28 -1.32 -1.56
CA ASP A 220 -20.76 -2.70 -1.61
C ASP A 220 -20.19 -3.34 -2.89
N VAL A 221 -19.46 -4.45 -2.74
CA VAL A 221 -18.81 -5.12 -3.85
C VAL A 221 -18.75 -6.63 -3.64
N SER A 222 -18.75 -7.40 -4.71
CA SER A 222 -18.50 -8.83 -4.64
C SER A 222 -17.13 -9.17 -5.22
N PHE A 223 -16.26 -9.77 -4.41
CA PHE A 223 -15.00 -10.35 -4.87
C PHE A 223 -15.26 -11.63 -5.65
N ARG A 224 -14.76 -11.71 -6.87
CA ARG A 224 -14.85 -12.92 -7.68
C ARG A 224 -13.76 -13.91 -7.27
N VAL A 225 -14.17 -15.10 -6.85
CA VAL A 225 -13.27 -16.20 -6.49
C VAL A 225 -12.96 -17.08 -7.71
N ALA A 226 -13.99 -17.56 -8.39
CA ALA A 226 -13.85 -18.35 -9.60
C ALA A 226 -15.17 -18.35 -10.41
N GLY A 227 -15.11 -18.12 -11.70
CA GLY A 227 -16.28 -18.15 -12.56
C GLY A 227 -17.42 -17.26 -12.05
N ARG A 228 -18.51 -17.86 -11.59
CA ARG A 228 -19.67 -17.18 -10.99
C ARG A 228 -19.69 -17.22 -9.45
N LEU A 229 -18.66 -17.76 -8.82
CA LEU A 229 -18.55 -17.78 -7.37
C LEU A 229 -17.96 -16.45 -6.88
N VAL A 230 -18.69 -15.79 -6.00
CA VAL A 230 -18.33 -14.47 -5.46
C VAL A 230 -18.48 -14.43 -3.94
N VAL A 231 -17.77 -13.50 -3.31
CA VAL A 231 -17.86 -13.16 -1.90
C VAL A 231 -18.27 -11.70 -1.79
N PRO A 232 -19.53 -11.41 -1.41
CA PRO A 232 -19.97 -10.03 -1.21
C PRO A 232 -19.43 -9.49 0.11
N VAL A 233 -18.98 -8.22 0.06
CA VAL A 233 -18.47 -7.48 1.22
C VAL A 233 -18.90 -6.03 1.13
N ARG A 234 -18.86 -5.34 2.28
CA ARG A 234 -18.83 -3.88 2.35
C ARG A 234 -17.43 -3.43 2.72
N ALA A 235 -16.90 -2.51 1.96
CA ALA A 235 -15.56 -1.96 2.17
C ALA A 235 -15.62 -0.44 2.32
N GLU A 236 -14.73 0.11 3.15
CA GLU A 236 -14.53 1.54 3.34
C GLU A 236 -13.14 1.92 2.84
N PHE A 237 -13.08 2.99 2.02
CA PHE A 237 -11.82 3.54 1.50
C PHE A 237 -11.56 4.88 2.17
N THR A 238 -10.39 5.03 2.77
CA THR A 238 -9.92 6.26 3.40
C THR A 238 -8.48 6.57 2.99
N ALA A 239 -8.08 7.84 3.08
CA ALA A 239 -6.69 8.25 2.83
C ALA A 239 -6.15 8.96 4.08
N PRO A 240 -5.49 8.25 5.02
CA PRO A 240 -5.05 8.81 6.29
C PRO A 240 -3.87 9.78 6.17
N GLU A 241 -3.12 9.74 5.06
CA GLU A 241 -1.99 10.62 4.75
C GLU A 241 -1.84 10.76 3.23
N PRO A 242 -0.98 11.65 2.69
CA PRO A 242 -0.94 12.01 1.27
C PRO A 242 -0.65 10.87 0.29
N ARG A 243 0.00 9.83 0.75
CA ARG A 243 0.52 8.74 -0.09
C ARG A 243 -0.06 7.38 0.22
N THR A 244 -1.06 7.33 1.11
CA THR A 244 -1.68 6.07 1.55
C THR A 244 -3.18 6.07 1.34
N VAL A 245 -3.70 5.00 0.74
CA VAL A 245 -5.14 4.69 0.72
C VAL A 245 -5.36 3.34 1.39
N VAL A 246 -6.32 3.30 2.28
CA VAL A 246 -6.69 2.13 3.06
C VAL A 246 -8.09 1.67 2.65
N MET A 247 -8.21 0.44 2.17
CA MET A 247 -9.49 -0.24 2.03
C MET A 247 -9.66 -1.20 3.23
N ARG A 248 -10.72 -1.01 3.98
CA ARG A 248 -11.10 -1.88 5.10
C ARG A 248 -12.40 -2.60 4.80
N ILE A 249 -12.44 -3.90 4.98
CA ILE A 249 -13.71 -4.65 4.95
C ILE A 249 -14.43 -4.40 6.27
N THR A 250 -15.60 -3.76 6.20
CA THR A 250 -16.41 -3.39 7.38
C THR A 250 -17.53 -4.37 7.64
N ASP A 251 -17.99 -5.10 6.60
CA ASP A 251 -19.03 -6.13 6.72
C ASP A 251 -18.82 -7.25 5.68
N GLY A 252 -19.32 -8.44 5.99
CA GLY A 252 -19.18 -9.63 5.16
C GLY A 252 -18.00 -10.52 5.56
N GLU A 253 -17.59 -11.40 4.65
CA GLU A 253 -16.46 -12.31 4.89
C GLU A 253 -15.14 -11.53 4.91
N GLY A 254 -14.33 -11.82 5.91
CA GLY A 254 -13.06 -11.13 6.10
C GLY A 254 -13.23 -9.73 6.70
N ALA A 255 -14.35 -9.45 7.38
CA ALA A 255 -14.53 -8.22 8.16
C ALA A 255 -13.30 -7.96 9.04
N THR A 256 -12.85 -6.70 9.10
CA THR A 256 -11.59 -6.21 9.66
C THR A 256 -10.35 -6.36 8.78
N SER A 257 -10.38 -7.19 7.72
CA SER A 257 -9.26 -7.25 6.75
C SER A 257 -9.00 -5.88 6.12
N VAL A 258 -7.73 -5.63 5.83
CA VAL A 258 -7.27 -4.33 5.31
C VAL A 258 -6.40 -4.56 4.07
N VAL A 259 -6.58 -3.71 3.07
CA VAL A 259 -5.66 -3.53 1.95
C VAL A 259 -5.16 -2.09 1.98
N GLU A 260 -3.86 -1.93 2.15
CA GLU A 260 -3.20 -0.63 2.17
C GLU A 260 -2.39 -0.46 0.90
N THR A 261 -2.57 0.67 0.25
CA THR A 261 -1.79 1.08 -0.91
C THR A 261 -0.95 2.28 -0.54
N HIS A 262 0.36 2.13 -0.67
CA HIS A 262 1.33 3.19 -0.41
C HIS A 262 2.04 3.58 -1.71
N ALA A 263 2.08 4.88 -1.99
CA ALA A 263 2.68 5.47 -3.19
C ALA A 263 3.98 6.18 -2.81
N THR A 264 5.12 5.48 -2.91
CA THR A 264 6.42 6.05 -2.56
C THR A 264 7.14 6.61 -3.78
N PRO A 265 7.50 7.91 -3.81
CA PRO A 265 8.26 8.48 -4.92
C PRO A 265 9.63 7.83 -5.01
N LEU A 266 10.04 7.39 -6.20
CA LEU A 266 11.38 6.84 -6.47
C LEU A 266 12.34 7.89 -7.00
N THR A 267 11.84 8.92 -7.66
CA THR A 267 12.62 10.02 -8.24
C THR A 267 12.43 11.30 -7.43
N ALA A 268 13.33 12.25 -7.57
CA ALA A 268 13.18 13.58 -7.00
C ALA A 268 11.90 14.27 -7.54
N ALA A 269 11.38 15.23 -6.78
CA ALA A 269 10.10 15.88 -7.07
C ALA A 269 10.09 16.67 -8.40
N ASP A 270 11.26 17.20 -8.83
CA ASP A 270 11.47 17.94 -10.07
C ASP A 270 11.80 17.06 -11.28
N ALA A 271 11.77 15.73 -11.12
CA ALA A 271 12.13 14.82 -12.20
C ALA A 271 11.14 14.92 -13.36
N GLN A 272 11.64 15.14 -14.58
CA GLN A 272 10.82 15.18 -15.81
C GLN A 272 10.13 13.85 -16.12
N ARG A 273 10.61 12.76 -15.56
CA ARG A 273 10.06 11.41 -15.70
C ARG A 273 9.87 10.80 -14.31
N PRO A 274 8.84 11.20 -13.58
CA PRO A 274 8.61 10.70 -12.23
C PRO A 274 8.36 9.20 -12.24
N ARG A 275 8.82 8.56 -11.19
CA ARG A 275 8.55 7.15 -10.92
C ARG A 275 8.06 7.00 -9.50
N THR A 276 7.04 6.19 -9.34
CA THR A 276 6.44 5.87 -8.05
C THR A 276 6.45 4.37 -7.83
N ALA A 277 6.90 3.94 -6.65
CA ALA A 277 6.66 2.59 -6.19
C ALA A 277 5.26 2.51 -5.58
N VAL A 278 4.50 1.52 -6.00
CA VAL A 278 3.28 1.09 -5.34
C VAL A 278 3.64 -0.08 -4.42
N ILE A 279 3.38 0.07 -3.15
CA ILE A 279 3.58 -0.97 -2.15
C ILE A 279 2.20 -1.28 -1.58
N GLU A 280 1.65 -2.44 -1.91
CA GLU A 280 0.34 -2.88 -1.43
C GLU A 280 0.50 -3.95 -0.38
N ALA A 281 -0.02 -3.69 0.82
CA ALA A 281 -0.09 -4.64 1.91
C ALA A 281 -1.53 -5.12 2.09
N VAL A 282 -1.74 -6.43 1.99
CA VAL A 282 -3.00 -7.08 2.30
C VAL A 282 -2.83 -7.77 3.65
N VAL A 283 -3.67 -7.43 4.62
CA VAL A 283 -3.73 -8.10 5.92
C VAL A 283 -5.12 -8.70 6.08
N ALA A 284 -5.24 -9.98 5.78
CA ALA A 284 -6.50 -10.71 5.82
C ALA A 284 -6.73 -11.32 7.21
N ALA A 285 -7.96 -11.20 7.70
CA ALA A 285 -8.42 -11.81 8.93
C ALA A 285 -9.83 -12.41 8.72
N SER A 286 -10.20 -13.40 9.55
CA SER A 286 -11.56 -13.93 9.57
C SER A 286 -11.83 -14.58 10.91
N ASP A 287 -13.04 -14.42 11.43
CA ASP A 287 -13.53 -15.06 12.67
C ASP A 287 -13.93 -16.52 12.45
N ARG A 288 -13.85 -17.03 11.24
CA ARG A 288 -14.22 -18.42 10.93
C ARG A 288 -13.21 -19.41 11.49
N ARG A 289 -13.71 -20.51 12.07
CA ARG A 289 -12.86 -21.60 12.61
C ARG A 289 -11.86 -22.14 11.59
N GLY A 290 -12.21 -22.20 10.30
CA GLY A 290 -11.32 -22.64 9.23
C GLY A 290 -10.16 -21.69 8.90
N PHE A 291 -10.17 -20.45 9.39
CA PHE A 291 -9.12 -19.48 9.10
C PHE A 291 -7.76 -19.86 9.71
N ALA A 292 -7.77 -20.66 10.79
CA ALA A 292 -6.54 -21.22 11.33
C ALA A 292 -5.76 -22.07 10.30
N LEU A 293 -6.46 -22.78 9.40
CA LEU A 293 -5.84 -23.53 8.30
C LEU A 293 -5.23 -22.57 7.25
N ALA A 294 -5.92 -21.48 6.95
CA ALA A 294 -5.37 -20.45 6.05
C ALA A 294 -4.08 -19.84 6.63
N ARG A 295 -4.03 -19.59 7.94
CA ARG A 295 -2.82 -19.10 8.62
C ARG A 295 -1.68 -20.12 8.52
N ALA A 296 -1.96 -21.39 8.77
CA ALA A 296 -0.96 -22.46 8.61
C ALA A 296 -0.47 -22.57 7.15
N ALA A 297 -1.36 -22.33 6.17
CA ALA A 297 -1.05 -22.32 4.74
C ALA A 297 -0.49 -20.96 4.24
N ALA A 298 -0.21 -20.00 5.11
CA ALA A 298 0.29 -18.67 4.73
C ALA A 298 1.51 -18.70 3.79
N PRO A 299 2.49 -19.62 3.92
CA PRO A 299 3.62 -19.70 2.97
C PRO A 299 3.18 -19.92 1.51
N VAL A 300 2.06 -20.61 1.29
CA VAL A 300 1.48 -20.87 -0.04
C VAL A 300 0.51 -19.76 -0.45
N LEU A 301 -0.24 -19.23 0.50
CA LEU A 301 -1.24 -18.19 0.22
C LEU A 301 -0.60 -16.84 -0.13
N ARG A 302 0.49 -16.45 0.53
CA ARG A 302 1.21 -15.19 0.26
C ARG A 302 1.62 -15.02 -1.21
N PRO A 303 2.25 -15.98 -1.88
CA PRO A 303 2.56 -15.89 -3.32
C PRO A 303 1.30 -15.72 -4.18
N LEU A 304 0.21 -16.41 -3.85
CA LEU A 304 -1.06 -16.27 -4.57
C LEU A 304 -1.69 -14.88 -4.38
N MET A 305 -1.70 -14.36 -3.15
CA MET A 305 -2.15 -13.00 -2.85
C MET A 305 -1.32 -11.96 -3.60
N ARG A 306 0.01 -12.11 -3.60
CA ARG A 306 0.91 -11.24 -4.36
C ARG A 306 0.65 -11.30 -5.87
N ARG A 307 0.38 -12.50 -6.41
CA ARG A 307 0.04 -12.66 -7.84
C ARG A 307 -1.28 -11.96 -8.19
N THR A 308 -2.28 -12.05 -7.32
CA THR A 308 -3.57 -11.37 -7.50
C THR A 308 -3.40 -9.85 -7.45
N ALA A 309 -2.69 -9.33 -6.46
CA ALA A 309 -2.34 -7.92 -6.36
C ALA A 309 -1.56 -7.46 -7.61
N GLY A 310 -0.57 -8.24 -8.06
CA GLY A 310 0.21 -7.93 -9.25
C GLY A 310 -0.60 -7.90 -10.54
N ARG A 311 -1.69 -8.68 -10.62
CA ARG A 311 -2.61 -8.61 -11.77
C ARG A 311 -3.42 -7.31 -11.75
N LEU A 312 -3.96 -6.93 -10.58
CA LEU A 312 -4.70 -5.68 -10.41
C LEU A 312 -3.81 -4.46 -10.70
N TRP A 313 -2.62 -4.44 -10.10
CA TRP A 313 -1.69 -3.32 -10.26
C TRP A 313 -1.11 -3.16 -11.65
N ARG A 314 -1.13 -4.18 -12.48
CA ARG A 314 -0.79 -4.01 -13.91
C ARG A 314 -1.77 -3.09 -14.61
N ASP A 315 -3.06 -3.23 -14.31
CA ASP A 315 -4.12 -2.41 -14.90
C ASP A 315 -4.16 -1.04 -14.22
N ASP A 316 -4.09 -0.99 -12.89
CA ASP A 316 -4.14 0.24 -12.10
C ASP A 316 -2.93 1.15 -12.35
N LEU A 317 -1.74 0.60 -12.59
CA LEU A 317 -0.59 1.39 -13.02
C LEU A 317 -0.80 1.99 -14.41
N ALA A 318 -1.42 1.28 -15.33
CA ALA A 318 -1.76 1.85 -16.64
C ALA A 318 -2.73 3.03 -16.51
N TYR A 319 -3.69 2.96 -15.58
CA TYR A 319 -4.56 4.10 -15.24
C TYR A 319 -3.74 5.27 -14.67
N ALA A 320 -2.92 5.02 -13.65
CA ALA A 320 -2.11 6.06 -13.00
C ALA A 320 -1.12 6.73 -13.97
N GLU A 321 -0.44 5.96 -14.81
CA GLU A 321 0.48 6.46 -15.83
C GLU A 321 -0.26 7.28 -16.91
N ARG A 322 -1.47 6.85 -17.30
CA ARG A 322 -2.30 7.61 -18.24
C ARG A 322 -2.76 8.93 -17.63
N ARG A 323 -3.18 8.91 -16.36
CA ARG A 323 -3.58 10.12 -15.64
C ARG A 323 -2.42 11.11 -15.59
N TRP A 324 -1.23 10.66 -15.19
CA TRP A 324 -0.03 11.51 -15.18
C TRP A 324 0.27 12.09 -16.56
N ALA A 325 0.29 11.28 -17.61
CA ALA A 325 0.60 11.72 -18.97
C ALA A 325 -0.36 12.81 -19.51
N LEU A 326 -1.64 12.70 -19.14
CA LEU A 326 -2.63 13.73 -19.52
C LEU A 326 -2.50 14.99 -18.66
N ARG A 327 -2.32 14.83 -17.36
CA ARG A 327 -2.21 15.94 -16.41
C ARG A 327 -0.95 16.75 -16.65
N SER A 328 0.20 16.09 -16.85
CA SER A 328 1.49 16.77 -17.13
C SER A 328 1.51 17.55 -18.44
N THR A 329 0.56 17.29 -19.34
CA THR A 329 0.41 18.01 -20.62
C THR A 329 -0.81 18.94 -20.65
N GLY A 330 -1.49 19.14 -19.51
CA GLY A 330 -2.70 19.99 -19.42
C GLY A 330 -3.91 19.46 -20.19
N ARG A 331 -3.94 18.15 -20.51
CA ARG A 331 -5.01 17.50 -21.28
C ARG A 331 -5.90 16.59 -20.45
N PHE A 332 -5.71 16.57 -19.14
CA PHE A 332 -6.56 15.75 -18.25
C PHE A 332 -7.97 16.35 -18.20
N PRO A 333 -9.01 15.57 -18.51
CA PRO A 333 -10.39 16.03 -18.44
C PRO A 333 -10.87 16.03 -16.97
N GLY A 334 -11.11 17.19 -16.39
CA GLY A 334 -11.62 17.35 -15.02
C GLY A 334 -11.09 18.58 -14.34
#